data_87595d41f15f90ddd65ee3d382feeacc
#
_entry.id   87595d41f15f90ddd65ee3d382feeacc
#
_cell.length_a   1.000
_cell.length_b   1.000
_cell.length_c   1.000
_cell.angle_alpha   90.00
_cell.angle_beta   90.00
_cell.angle_gamma   90.00
#
_symmetry.space_group_name_H-M   'P 1'
#
loop_
_entity.id
_entity.type
_entity.pdbx_description
1 polymer ?
#
loop_
_entity_poly.entity_id
_entity_poly.type
_entity_poly.pdbx_seq_one_letter_code
_entity_poly.pdbx_strand_id
1 'polypeptide(L)'
;MISACAGCAVMASGFFGWYLQPLISADIEYERLRAFSKPMDPNAIDNRSNSRENGHDAKDTGAPPLPSAELLENSRHIDWDALSAINKDVIGWIYVPNTPIDYPIVQAPVNDSEKYLRTTFEGSVAYPNNQGAIYLDSDNADDGLSSSAPVIYGHYQLNGSMLSSFSKNDSVDELSRHDQVFLYTPTTMFHVELFAGNIVDASTEKIKTSFTSRQALASWIKERLDESEAVLYRPSSIDQLFTFVTCSYSRWKDQRTLTYGMVIESASAEAVEYYSADEPASVD
;
A
#
# COMPACT_ATOMS: atom_id res chain seq x y z
N MET A 1 37.04 41.57 -0.77
CA MET A 1 35.86 40.92 -1.44
C MET A 1 35.89 39.39 -1.51
N ILE A 2 36.99 38.72 -1.28
CA ILE A 2 37.11 37.24 -1.36
C ILE A 2 36.55 36.54 -0.09
N SER A 3 36.55 37.21 1.07
CA SER A 3 36.11 36.61 2.35
C SER A 3 34.59 36.44 2.49
N ALA A 4 33.78 37.27 1.84
CA ALA A 4 32.33 37.19 1.91
C ALA A 4 31.74 36.04 1.07
N CYS A 5 32.36 35.68 -0.06
CA CYS A 5 31.91 34.59 -0.91
C CYS A 5 32.18 33.21 -0.30
N ALA A 6 33.26 33.03 0.46
CA ALA A 6 33.60 31.80 1.13
C ALA A 6 32.57 31.47 2.28
N GLY A 7 32.16 32.51 3.03
CA GLY A 7 31.17 32.36 4.08
C GLY A 7 29.77 31.95 3.56
N CYS A 8 29.35 32.54 2.41
CA CYS A 8 28.08 32.17 1.77
C CYS A 8 28.09 30.75 1.20
N ALA A 9 29.21 30.29 0.65
CA ALA A 9 29.33 28.93 0.13
C ALA A 9 29.30 27.87 1.25
N VAL A 10 29.93 28.12 2.39
CA VAL A 10 29.91 27.20 3.55
C VAL A 10 28.52 27.18 4.20
N MET A 11 27.84 28.33 4.31
CA MET A 11 26.46 28.38 4.83
C MET A 11 25.47 27.71 3.88
N ALA A 12 25.61 27.89 2.57
CA ALA A 12 24.77 27.22 1.58
C ALA A 12 24.97 25.69 1.57
N SER A 13 26.21 25.21 1.67
CA SER A 13 26.50 23.78 1.73
C SER A 13 26.05 23.14 3.05
N GLY A 14 26.16 23.83 4.18
CA GLY A 14 25.63 23.38 5.47
C GLY A 14 24.10 23.31 5.50
N PHE A 15 23.43 24.32 4.95
CA PHE A 15 21.96 24.34 4.85
C PHE A 15 21.46 23.27 3.88
N PHE A 16 22.11 23.08 2.75
CA PHE A 16 21.78 22.06 1.76
C PHE A 16 22.01 20.64 2.31
N GLY A 17 23.11 20.41 3.04
CA GLY A 17 23.36 19.15 3.75
C GLY A 17 22.33 18.86 4.82
N TRP A 18 21.98 19.84 5.65
CA TRP A 18 20.95 19.71 6.68
C TRP A 18 19.55 19.41 6.09
N TYR A 19 19.23 20.00 4.93
CA TYR A 19 17.94 19.79 4.25
C TYR A 19 17.83 18.43 3.55
N LEU A 20 18.92 17.95 2.92
CA LEU A 20 18.92 16.70 2.16
C LEU A 20 19.16 15.45 3.03
N GLN A 21 19.86 15.58 4.15
CA GLN A 21 20.21 14.44 5.00
C GLN A 21 19.01 13.61 5.47
N PRO A 22 17.89 14.19 5.91
CA PRO A 22 16.71 13.42 6.28
C PRO A 22 16.03 12.69 5.10
N LEU A 23 16.04 13.27 3.88
CA LEU A 23 15.54 12.60 2.67
C LEU A 23 16.35 11.36 2.34
N ILE A 24 17.67 11.51 2.32
CA ILE A 24 18.60 10.41 2.03
C ILE A 24 18.48 9.31 3.10
N SER A 25 18.34 9.66 4.38
CA SER A 25 18.21 8.67 5.46
C SER A 25 16.90 7.90 5.39
N ALA A 26 15.79 8.54 5.04
CA ALA A 26 14.52 7.85 4.89
C ALA A 26 14.48 6.97 3.62
N ASP A 27 15.06 7.41 2.51
CA ASP A 27 15.19 6.55 1.32
C ASP A 27 16.03 5.29 1.63
N ILE A 28 17.14 5.42 2.38
CA ILE A 28 17.96 4.30 2.83
C ILE A 28 17.17 3.39 3.78
N GLU A 29 16.37 3.95 4.69
CA GLU A 29 15.50 3.19 5.58
C GLU A 29 14.55 2.30 4.78
N TYR A 30 13.80 2.86 3.84
CA TYR A 30 12.83 2.11 3.05
C TYR A 30 13.46 1.11 2.08
N GLU A 31 14.63 1.41 1.50
CA GLU A 31 15.39 0.42 0.73
C GLU A 31 15.80 -0.79 1.58
N ARG A 32 16.20 -0.56 2.83
CA ARG A 32 16.52 -1.65 3.77
C ARG A 32 15.28 -2.44 4.16
N LEU A 33 14.15 -1.77 4.39
CA LEU A 33 12.88 -2.42 4.73
C LEU A 33 12.37 -3.32 3.60
N ARG A 34 12.60 -2.95 2.33
CA ARG A 34 12.26 -3.80 1.18
C ARG A 34 12.98 -5.16 1.19
N ALA A 35 14.12 -5.27 1.84
CA ALA A 35 14.80 -6.56 1.98
C ALA A 35 14.01 -7.59 2.80
N PHE A 36 13.04 -7.16 3.62
CA PHE A 36 12.11 -8.04 4.35
C PHE A 36 10.91 -8.52 3.52
N SER A 37 10.75 -8.02 2.29
CA SER A 37 9.71 -8.45 1.36
C SER A 37 10.37 -9.02 0.10
N LYS A 38 10.20 -10.30 -0.16
CA LYS A 38 10.81 -10.99 -1.31
C LYS A 38 9.73 -11.60 -2.18
N PRO A 39 9.76 -11.40 -3.50
CA PRO A 39 8.89 -12.14 -4.41
C PRO A 39 9.06 -13.64 -4.19
N MET A 40 7.97 -14.40 -4.25
CA MET A 40 8.03 -15.86 -4.28
C MET A 40 8.46 -16.35 -5.67
N ASP A 41 9.06 -17.55 -5.74
CA ASP A 41 9.55 -18.08 -7.03
C ASP A 41 8.36 -18.49 -7.92
N PRO A 42 8.19 -17.87 -9.10
CA PRO A 42 7.11 -18.21 -10.01
C PRO A 42 7.20 -19.65 -10.55
N ASN A 43 8.39 -20.27 -10.58
CA ASN A 43 8.53 -21.65 -11.03
C ASN A 43 7.99 -22.67 -10.02
N ALA A 44 8.00 -22.33 -8.72
CA ALA A 44 7.38 -23.14 -7.68
C ALA A 44 5.85 -23.17 -7.83
N ILE A 45 5.25 -22.09 -8.31
CA ILE A 45 3.82 -21.93 -8.53
C ILE A 45 3.32 -22.85 -9.65
N ASP A 46 4.00 -22.86 -10.80
CA ASP A 46 3.63 -23.67 -11.98
C ASP A 46 3.63 -25.17 -11.71
N ASN A 47 4.57 -25.66 -10.92
CA ASN A 47 4.71 -27.08 -10.65
C ASN A 47 3.53 -27.67 -9.86
N ARG A 48 2.94 -26.92 -8.94
CA ARG A 48 1.81 -27.38 -8.10
C ARG A 48 0.45 -27.17 -8.73
N SER A 49 0.25 -26.06 -9.46
CA SER A 49 -0.98 -25.82 -10.20
C SER A 49 -1.18 -26.84 -11.33
N ASN A 50 -0.12 -27.12 -12.10
CA ASN A 50 -0.14 -28.12 -13.17
C ASN A 50 -0.31 -29.57 -12.68
N SER A 51 0.17 -29.90 -11.48
CA SER A 51 -0.02 -31.23 -10.87
C SER A 51 -1.48 -31.51 -10.53
N ARG A 52 -2.31 -30.48 -10.30
CA ARG A 52 -3.74 -30.61 -9.99
C ARG A 52 -4.63 -30.69 -11.23
N GLU A 53 -4.30 -29.98 -12.32
CA GLU A 53 -5.05 -30.06 -13.58
C GLU A 53 -4.93 -31.46 -14.21
N ASN A 54 -3.84 -32.19 -13.96
CA ASN A 54 -3.55 -33.51 -14.50
C ASN A 54 -3.90 -34.68 -13.55
N GLY A 55 -4.32 -34.42 -12.33
CA GLY A 55 -4.60 -35.47 -11.32
C GLY A 55 -6.07 -35.76 -11.16
N HIS A 56 -6.44 -37.04 -11.32
CA HIS A 56 -7.74 -37.60 -11.01
C HIS A 56 -8.16 -37.31 -9.56
N ASP A 57 -9.42 -36.88 -9.39
CA ASP A 57 -10.17 -36.77 -8.13
C ASP A 57 -9.74 -35.69 -7.11
N ALA A 58 -10.32 -34.51 -7.28
CA ALA A 58 -10.37 -33.43 -6.26
C ALA A 58 -11.28 -33.81 -5.05
N LYS A 59 -11.10 -35.00 -4.48
CA LYS A 59 -11.74 -35.39 -3.22
C LYS A 59 -10.70 -35.63 -2.15
N ASP A 60 -10.73 -34.70 -1.15
CA ASP A 60 -10.21 -34.92 0.20
C ASP A 60 -8.67 -34.90 0.38
N THR A 61 -7.97 -33.93 -0.18
CA THR A 61 -6.53 -33.73 0.12
C THR A 61 -6.26 -32.74 1.27
N GLY A 62 -7.29 -32.10 1.86
CA GLY A 62 -7.11 -31.05 2.89
C GLY A 62 -6.37 -29.79 2.41
N ALA A 63 -6.08 -29.69 1.11
CA ALA A 63 -5.39 -28.54 0.55
C ALA A 63 -6.29 -27.30 0.50
N PRO A 64 -5.77 -26.11 0.79
CA PRO A 64 -6.53 -24.86 0.75
C PRO A 64 -7.03 -24.56 -0.68
N PRO A 65 -8.01 -23.64 -0.86
CA PRO A 65 -8.45 -23.17 -2.16
C PRO A 65 -7.26 -22.62 -2.96
N LEU A 66 -7.21 -22.93 -4.26
CA LEU A 66 -6.16 -22.45 -5.15
C LEU A 66 -6.38 -20.95 -5.47
N PRO A 67 -5.45 -20.05 -5.14
CA PRO A 67 -5.51 -18.66 -5.55
C PRO A 67 -5.32 -18.51 -7.07
N SER A 68 -5.75 -17.36 -7.63
CA SER A 68 -5.51 -17.05 -9.04
C SER A 68 -4.03 -16.98 -9.39
N ALA A 69 -3.68 -17.19 -10.65
CA ALA A 69 -2.31 -17.05 -11.13
C ALA A 69 -1.76 -15.64 -10.85
N GLU A 70 -2.58 -14.61 -11.06
CA GLU A 70 -2.18 -13.21 -10.84
C GLU A 70 -1.86 -12.92 -9.36
N LEU A 71 -2.67 -13.46 -8.43
CA LEU A 71 -2.39 -13.32 -7.01
C LEU A 71 -1.12 -14.07 -6.62
N LEU A 72 -0.89 -15.27 -7.15
CA LEU A 72 0.31 -16.06 -6.90
C LEU A 72 1.58 -15.39 -7.47
N GLU A 73 1.55 -14.91 -8.73
CA GLU A 73 2.67 -14.23 -9.38
C GLU A 73 3.12 -12.97 -8.62
N ASN A 74 2.19 -12.30 -7.94
CA ASN A 74 2.47 -11.14 -7.10
C ASN A 74 2.64 -11.50 -5.63
N SER A 75 2.72 -12.79 -5.29
CA SER A 75 2.92 -13.21 -3.90
C SER A 75 4.33 -12.91 -3.40
N ARG A 76 4.42 -12.64 -2.09
CA ARG A 76 5.66 -12.25 -1.42
C ARG A 76 5.80 -12.97 -0.10
N HIS A 77 7.01 -13.41 0.18
CA HIS A 77 7.40 -13.79 1.54
C HIS A 77 7.82 -12.54 2.30
N ILE A 78 7.14 -12.24 3.41
CA ILE A 78 7.39 -11.07 4.25
C ILE A 78 7.85 -11.53 5.63
N ASP A 79 9.00 -11.02 6.07
CA ASP A 79 9.56 -11.30 7.40
C ASP A 79 8.87 -10.43 8.46
N TRP A 80 7.68 -10.89 8.89
CA TRP A 80 6.86 -10.18 9.88
C TRP A 80 7.54 -10.07 11.24
N ASP A 81 8.35 -11.06 11.63
CA ASP A 81 9.06 -11.06 12.91
C ASP A 81 10.13 -9.97 12.91
N ALA A 82 10.90 -9.86 11.84
CA ALA A 82 11.91 -8.81 11.71
C ALA A 82 11.27 -7.40 11.64
N LEU A 83 10.19 -7.23 10.89
CA LEU A 83 9.47 -5.96 10.84
C LEU A 83 8.86 -5.58 12.18
N SER A 84 8.24 -6.53 12.87
CA SER A 84 7.64 -6.31 14.20
C SER A 84 8.67 -6.03 15.29
N ALA A 85 9.89 -6.57 15.15
CA ALA A 85 11.00 -6.25 16.04
C ALA A 85 11.45 -4.78 15.91
N ILE A 86 11.30 -4.18 14.73
CA ILE A 86 11.61 -2.77 14.46
C ILE A 86 10.43 -1.88 14.88
N ASN A 87 9.22 -2.21 14.44
CA ASN A 87 8.00 -1.44 14.75
C ASN A 87 6.81 -2.38 14.99
N LYS A 88 6.33 -2.39 16.24
CA LYS A 88 5.20 -3.25 16.66
C LYS A 88 3.86 -2.84 16.06
N ASP A 89 3.77 -1.62 15.52
CA ASP A 89 2.56 -1.11 14.88
C ASP A 89 2.43 -1.63 13.43
N VAL A 90 3.36 -2.47 12.94
CA VAL A 90 3.26 -3.06 11.60
C VAL A 90 2.06 -4.00 11.52
N ILE A 91 1.21 -3.80 10.50
CA ILE A 91 0.00 -4.59 10.27
C ILE A 91 -0.08 -5.18 8.86
N GLY A 92 0.74 -4.70 7.94
CA GLY A 92 0.67 -5.13 6.56
C GLY A 92 1.82 -4.63 5.71
N TRP A 93 1.71 -4.96 4.44
CA TRP A 93 2.61 -4.51 3.38
C TRP A 93 1.78 -4.14 2.15
N ILE A 94 2.17 -3.08 1.43
CA ILE A 94 1.58 -2.69 0.15
C ILE A 94 2.60 -2.86 -0.98
N TYR A 95 2.17 -3.47 -2.08
CA TYR A 95 2.92 -3.55 -3.32
C TYR A 95 2.03 -3.18 -4.50
N VAL A 96 2.54 -2.32 -5.38
CA VAL A 96 1.87 -1.93 -6.63
C VAL A 96 2.83 -2.16 -7.79
N PRO A 97 2.55 -3.11 -8.68
CA PRO A 97 3.41 -3.43 -9.81
C PRO A 97 3.74 -2.19 -10.67
N ASN A 98 4.96 -2.16 -11.21
CA ASN A 98 5.44 -1.08 -12.10
C ASN A 98 5.49 0.31 -11.47
N THR A 99 5.47 0.39 -10.14
CA THR A 99 5.62 1.64 -9.37
C THR A 99 6.66 1.47 -8.27
N PRO A 100 7.15 2.58 -7.66
CA PRO A 100 7.99 2.51 -6.46
C PRO A 100 7.26 2.06 -5.18
N ILE A 101 5.94 1.83 -5.23
CA ILE A 101 5.13 1.47 -4.05
C ILE A 101 5.42 0.03 -3.65
N ASP A 102 6.25 -0.13 -2.61
CA ASP A 102 6.68 -1.41 -2.03
C ASP A 102 7.10 -1.13 -0.58
N TYR A 103 6.14 -1.09 0.36
CA TYR A 103 6.32 -0.54 1.70
C TYR A 103 5.56 -1.30 2.77
N PRO A 104 6.09 -1.36 4.02
CA PRO A 104 5.31 -1.80 5.17
C PRO A 104 4.19 -0.79 5.48
N ILE A 105 3.06 -1.30 5.98
CA ILE A 105 1.94 -0.52 6.48
C ILE A 105 1.92 -0.62 8.00
N VAL A 106 1.78 0.52 8.68
CA VAL A 106 1.60 0.60 10.13
C VAL A 106 0.20 1.04 10.51
N GLN A 107 -0.27 0.64 11.68
CA GLN A 107 -1.51 1.12 12.26
C GLN A 107 -1.29 2.45 12.98
N ALA A 108 -2.01 3.50 12.57
CA ALA A 108 -2.01 4.75 13.35
C ALA A 108 -2.68 4.52 14.71
N PRO A 109 -2.03 4.92 15.82
CA PRO A 109 -2.62 4.74 17.13
C PRO A 109 -3.79 5.70 17.36
N VAL A 110 -4.86 5.23 18.04
CA VAL A 110 -6.09 6.00 18.30
C VAL A 110 -5.84 7.32 19.04
N ASN A 111 -4.82 7.33 19.90
CA ASN A 111 -4.47 8.53 20.69
C ASN A 111 -3.50 9.49 19.97
N ASP A 112 -2.96 9.12 18.82
CA ASP A 112 -2.13 9.98 17.95
C ASP A 112 -2.29 9.53 16.49
N SER A 113 -3.46 9.81 15.90
CA SER A 113 -3.82 9.40 14.53
C SER A 113 -2.87 9.96 13.45
N GLU A 114 -2.10 11.01 13.77
CA GLU A 114 -1.13 11.62 12.86
C GLU A 114 0.32 11.21 13.14
N LYS A 115 0.58 10.24 14.04
CA LYS A 115 1.93 9.79 14.38
C LYS A 115 2.76 9.54 13.11
N TYR A 116 2.25 8.74 12.20
CA TYR A 116 2.93 8.29 10.99
C TYR A 116 2.90 9.29 9.83
N LEU A 117 2.12 10.35 9.97
CA LEU A 117 2.28 11.53 9.12
C LEU A 117 3.60 12.25 9.42
N ARG A 118 4.11 12.13 10.66
CA ARG A 118 5.27 12.88 11.16
C ARG A 118 6.51 12.02 11.42
N THR A 119 6.38 10.70 11.41
CA THR A 119 7.47 9.77 11.67
C THR A 119 7.56 8.68 10.61
N THR A 120 8.78 8.26 10.28
CA THR A 120 9.03 7.11 9.42
C THR A 120 8.63 5.80 10.10
N PHE A 121 8.75 4.68 9.39
CA PHE A 121 8.49 3.35 9.96
C PHE A 121 9.36 3.06 11.18
N GLU A 122 10.64 3.44 11.17
CA GLU A 122 11.57 3.23 12.30
C GLU A 122 11.44 4.29 13.40
N GLY A 123 10.51 5.25 13.26
CA GLY A 123 10.24 6.28 14.27
C GLY A 123 11.11 7.53 14.14
N SER A 124 11.89 7.67 13.08
CA SER A 124 12.61 8.91 12.80
C SER A 124 11.64 10.05 12.47
N VAL A 125 11.95 11.27 12.90
CA VAL A 125 11.11 12.44 12.60
C VAL A 125 11.21 12.81 11.13
N ALA A 126 10.08 12.82 10.44
CA ALA A 126 10.00 13.08 9.01
C ALA A 126 10.14 14.56 8.61
N TYR A 127 10.31 15.47 9.58
CA TYR A 127 10.49 16.89 9.30
C TYR A 127 11.96 17.22 8.96
N PRO A 128 12.27 18.09 7.97
CA PRO A 128 11.34 18.90 7.18
C PRO A 128 10.72 18.23 5.94
N ASN A 129 11.05 17.00 5.66
CA ASN A 129 10.84 16.38 4.33
C ASN A 129 9.58 15.52 4.21
N ASN A 130 8.77 15.41 5.26
CA ASN A 130 7.45 14.77 5.28
C ASN A 130 7.39 13.38 4.58
N GLN A 131 8.40 12.54 4.75
CA GLN A 131 8.33 11.19 4.20
C GLN A 131 7.36 10.30 4.99
N GLY A 132 7.26 10.46 6.31
CA GLY A 132 6.35 9.70 7.13
C GLY A 132 6.42 8.18 6.89
N ALA A 133 5.34 7.48 7.17
CA ALA A 133 5.15 6.08 6.81
C ALA A 133 3.86 5.90 6.01
N ILE A 134 3.68 4.73 5.39
CA ILE A 134 2.37 4.29 4.89
C ILE A 134 1.61 3.77 6.10
N TYR A 135 0.42 4.31 6.35
CA TYR A 135 -0.33 3.95 7.55
C TYR A 135 -1.84 3.82 7.32
N LEU A 136 -2.46 2.93 8.11
CA LEU A 136 -3.90 2.75 8.18
C LEU A 136 -4.50 3.76 9.16
N ASP A 137 -5.68 4.29 8.81
CA ASP A 137 -6.43 5.21 9.67
C ASP A 137 -6.68 4.62 11.06
N SER A 138 -6.62 5.46 12.09
CA SER A 138 -6.86 5.07 13.47
C SER A 138 -8.28 4.51 13.71
N ASP A 139 -9.27 4.96 12.93
CA ASP A 139 -10.64 4.47 13.01
C ASP A 139 -10.83 3.05 12.46
N ASN A 140 -9.83 2.53 11.74
CA ASN A 140 -9.81 1.13 11.28
C ASN A 140 -9.05 0.17 12.24
N ALA A 141 -8.62 0.63 13.42
CA ALA A 141 -7.74 -0.12 14.31
C ALA A 141 -8.30 -1.46 14.79
N ASP A 142 -9.61 -1.58 14.96
CA ASP A 142 -10.26 -2.80 15.49
C ASP A 142 -10.18 -3.97 14.49
N ASP A 143 -10.37 -3.70 13.18
CA ASP A 143 -10.43 -4.71 12.12
C ASP A 143 -9.21 -4.67 11.19
N GLY A 144 -8.35 -3.66 11.32
CA GLY A 144 -7.17 -3.47 10.49
C GLY A 144 -7.51 -3.39 9.00
N LEU A 145 -6.68 -4.03 8.17
CA LEU A 145 -6.92 -4.12 6.72
C LEU A 145 -8.14 -4.98 6.35
N SER A 146 -8.72 -5.73 7.29
CA SER A 146 -9.95 -6.50 7.08
C SER A 146 -11.23 -5.68 7.34
N SER A 147 -11.12 -4.43 7.74
CA SER A 147 -12.25 -3.50 7.84
C SER A 147 -13.04 -3.43 6.52
N SER A 148 -14.32 -3.11 6.57
CA SER A 148 -15.16 -2.95 5.37
C SER A 148 -14.76 -1.73 4.51
N ALA A 149 -14.07 -0.75 5.10
CA ALA A 149 -13.61 0.46 4.42
C ALA A 149 -12.27 0.95 4.99
N PRO A 150 -11.16 0.20 4.76
CA PRO A 150 -9.85 0.64 5.20
C PRO A 150 -9.36 1.86 4.42
N VAL A 151 -8.79 2.82 5.15
CA VAL A 151 -8.21 4.04 4.59
C VAL A 151 -6.71 4.04 4.82
N ILE A 152 -5.93 4.01 3.76
CA ILE A 152 -4.49 3.95 3.78
C ILE A 152 -3.92 5.30 3.32
N TYR A 153 -3.11 5.90 4.16
CA TYR A 153 -2.44 7.17 3.89
C TYR A 153 -0.98 6.95 3.50
N GLY A 154 -0.50 7.80 2.60
CA GLY A 154 0.92 7.90 2.29
C GLY A 154 1.25 9.25 1.67
N HIS A 155 2.46 9.74 1.95
CA HIS A 155 2.88 11.04 1.47
C HIS A 155 3.08 11.09 -0.06
N TYR A 156 3.00 12.29 -0.60
CA TYR A 156 3.55 12.66 -1.89
C TYR A 156 4.99 13.11 -1.72
N GLN A 157 5.90 12.57 -2.53
CA GLN A 157 7.31 12.93 -2.57
C GLN A 157 7.75 13.26 -3.99
N LEU A 158 8.56 14.30 -4.15
CA LEU A 158 9.05 14.74 -5.47
C LEU A 158 9.94 13.69 -6.16
N ASN A 159 10.58 12.80 -5.39
CA ASN A 159 11.38 11.69 -5.92
C ASN A 159 10.53 10.48 -6.35
N GLY A 160 9.20 10.55 -6.24
CA GLY A 160 8.26 9.50 -6.63
C GLY A 160 8.04 8.42 -5.58
N SER A 161 8.68 8.51 -4.39
CA SER A 161 8.50 7.54 -3.30
C SER A 161 7.14 7.65 -2.61
N MET A 162 6.88 6.76 -1.66
CA MET A 162 5.61 6.65 -0.92
C MET A 162 4.42 6.42 -1.87
N LEU A 163 3.26 7.05 -1.66
CA LEU A 163 2.09 6.94 -2.54
C LEU A 163 2.08 7.97 -3.69
N SER A 164 3.26 8.50 -4.08
CA SER A 164 3.35 9.55 -5.11
C SER A 164 2.78 9.13 -6.46
N SER A 165 2.86 7.84 -6.83
CA SER A 165 2.27 7.32 -8.06
C SER A 165 0.75 7.56 -8.11
N PHE A 166 0.08 7.55 -6.96
CA PHE A 166 -1.37 7.78 -6.88
C PHE A 166 -1.77 9.26 -6.94
N SER A 167 -0.82 10.18 -6.86
CA SER A 167 -1.12 11.63 -6.89
C SER A 167 -1.74 12.12 -8.19
N LYS A 168 -1.66 11.33 -9.27
CA LYS A 168 -2.20 11.62 -10.59
C LYS A 168 -3.41 10.75 -10.98
N ASN A 169 -3.96 10.01 -10.03
CA ASN A 169 -5.12 9.13 -10.26
C ASN A 169 -6.44 9.90 -10.48
N ASP A 170 -6.37 11.21 -10.62
CA ASP A 170 -7.41 12.07 -11.22
C ASP A 170 -7.44 11.98 -12.76
N SER A 171 -6.54 11.22 -13.38
CA SER A 171 -6.49 10.93 -14.81
C SER A 171 -6.74 9.44 -15.07
N VAL A 172 -7.64 9.14 -16.01
CA VAL A 172 -7.93 7.76 -16.43
C VAL A 172 -6.68 7.06 -16.97
N ASP A 173 -5.85 7.78 -17.74
CA ASP A 173 -4.61 7.23 -18.31
C ASP A 173 -3.57 6.89 -17.22
N GLU A 174 -3.46 7.71 -16.19
CA GLU A 174 -2.53 7.45 -15.09
C GLU A 174 -3.05 6.32 -14.18
N LEU A 175 -4.34 6.35 -13.83
CA LEU A 175 -4.98 5.34 -13.00
C LEU A 175 -4.90 3.94 -13.63
N SER A 176 -5.12 3.82 -14.95
CA SER A 176 -5.09 2.53 -15.66
C SER A 176 -3.70 1.91 -15.80
N ARG A 177 -2.61 2.66 -15.53
CA ARG A 177 -1.24 2.13 -15.61
C ARG A 177 -0.84 1.29 -14.41
N HIS A 178 -1.51 1.46 -13.28
CA HIS A 178 -1.19 0.80 -12.02
C HIS A 178 -2.46 0.56 -11.19
N ASP A 179 -3.48 0.00 -11.83
CA ASP A 179 -4.78 -0.27 -11.24
C ASP A 179 -4.80 -1.53 -10.33
N GLN A 180 -3.72 -2.31 -10.29
CA GLN A 180 -3.59 -3.49 -9.44
C GLN A 180 -2.77 -3.18 -8.19
N VAL A 181 -3.33 -3.47 -7.02
CA VAL A 181 -2.69 -3.28 -5.72
C VAL A 181 -2.73 -4.58 -4.94
N PHE A 182 -1.59 -4.99 -4.41
CA PHE A 182 -1.49 -6.16 -3.55
C PHE A 182 -1.20 -5.74 -2.12
N LEU A 183 -2.03 -6.21 -1.19
CA LEU A 183 -1.88 -5.96 0.23
C LEU A 183 -1.66 -7.28 0.95
N TYR A 184 -0.71 -7.30 1.86
CA TYR A 184 -0.35 -8.49 2.63
C TYR A 184 -0.50 -8.19 4.10
N THR A 185 -1.04 -9.15 4.83
CA THR A 185 -1.02 -9.22 6.29
C THR A 185 -0.34 -10.52 6.72
N PRO A 186 -0.05 -10.73 8.00
CA PRO A 186 0.46 -12.03 8.46
C PRO A 186 -0.47 -13.22 8.13
N THR A 187 -1.75 -12.98 7.88
CA THR A 187 -2.75 -14.05 7.68
C THR A 187 -3.42 -14.05 6.32
N THR A 188 -3.40 -12.94 5.59
CA THR A 188 -4.21 -12.77 4.38
C THR A 188 -3.47 -11.92 3.36
N MET A 189 -3.58 -12.31 2.10
CA MET A 189 -3.22 -11.50 0.94
C MET A 189 -4.51 -11.02 0.25
N PHE A 190 -4.54 -9.73 -0.13
CA PHE A 190 -5.65 -9.13 -0.86
C PHE A 190 -5.15 -8.66 -2.22
N HIS A 191 -5.92 -8.96 -3.26
CA HIS A 191 -5.81 -8.36 -4.58
C HIS A 191 -6.89 -7.30 -4.70
N VAL A 192 -6.48 -6.05 -4.83
CA VAL A 192 -7.35 -4.88 -4.92
C VAL A 192 -7.24 -4.27 -6.30
N GLU A 193 -8.37 -4.12 -6.98
CA GLU A 193 -8.44 -3.45 -8.28
C GLU A 193 -8.94 -2.02 -8.09
N LEU A 194 -8.15 -1.05 -8.57
CA LEU A 194 -8.53 0.37 -8.53
C LEU A 194 -9.54 0.67 -9.63
N PHE A 195 -10.57 1.44 -9.31
CA PHE A 195 -11.64 1.74 -10.27
C PHE A 195 -11.94 3.22 -10.46
N ALA A 196 -11.55 4.08 -9.49
CA ALA A 196 -11.76 5.51 -9.62
C ALA A 196 -10.75 6.33 -8.81
N GLY A 197 -10.54 7.57 -9.25
CA GLY A 197 -9.73 8.55 -8.56
C GLY A 197 -10.40 9.92 -8.54
N ASN A 198 -10.25 10.65 -7.45
CA ASN A 198 -10.84 11.96 -7.25
C ASN A 198 -9.88 12.91 -6.54
N ILE A 199 -9.98 14.18 -6.85
CA ILE A 199 -9.29 15.25 -6.13
C ILE A 199 -10.24 15.93 -5.17
N VAL A 200 -9.83 16.05 -3.93
CA VAL A 200 -10.63 16.67 -2.88
C VAL A 200 -9.81 17.71 -2.10
N ASP A 201 -10.53 18.63 -1.45
CA ASP A 201 -9.95 19.56 -0.48
C ASP A 201 -9.95 18.90 0.91
N ALA A 202 -8.76 18.69 1.48
CA ALA A 202 -8.60 18.05 2.78
C ALA A 202 -9.27 18.80 3.94
N SER A 203 -9.54 20.09 3.77
CA SER A 203 -10.19 20.91 4.81
C SER A 203 -11.71 20.67 4.88
N THR A 204 -12.30 20.16 3.82
CA THR A 204 -13.77 19.95 3.70
C THR A 204 -14.17 18.50 3.54
N GLU A 205 -13.32 17.65 2.94
CA GLU A 205 -13.62 16.24 2.73
C GLU A 205 -13.53 15.45 4.03
N LYS A 206 -14.55 14.62 4.27
CA LYS A 206 -14.57 13.64 5.35
C LYS A 206 -14.49 12.25 4.76
N ILE A 207 -13.29 11.67 4.84
CA ILE A 207 -13.04 10.31 4.39
C ILE A 207 -13.76 9.35 5.33
N LYS A 208 -14.50 8.38 4.77
CA LYS A 208 -15.23 7.40 5.56
C LYS A 208 -14.41 6.13 5.77
N THR A 209 -14.31 5.71 7.02
CA THR A 209 -13.59 4.52 7.48
C THR A 209 -14.53 3.33 7.78
N SER A 210 -15.86 3.56 7.76
CA SER A 210 -16.86 2.54 8.02
C SER A 210 -18.22 2.88 7.41
N PHE A 211 -19.04 1.85 7.22
CA PHE A 211 -20.42 1.97 6.75
C PHE A 211 -21.36 1.12 7.57
N THR A 212 -22.55 1.62 7.84
CA THR A 212 -23.57 0.92 8.63
C THR A 212 -24.20 -0.29 7.91
N SER A 213 -24.05 -0.36 6.59
CA SER A 213 -24.55 -1.45 5.74
C SER A 213 -23.90 -1.41 4.35
N ARG A 214 -23.95 -2.55 3.63
CA ARG A 214 -23.55 -2.60 2.20
C ARG A 214 -24.33 -1.60 1.33
N GLN A 215 -25.62 -1.37 1.65
CA GLN A 215 -26.43 -0.39 0.93
C GLN A 215 -25.93 1.04 1.16
N ALA A 216 -25.48 1.38 2.37
CA ALA A 216 -24.89 2.66 2.68
C ALA A 216 -23.55 2.88 1.91
N LEU A 217 -22.70 1.83 1.85
CA LEU A 217 -21.49 1.84 1.03
C LEU A 217 -21.83 2.04 -0.46
N ALA A 218 -22.77 1.26 -1.01
CA ALA A 218 -23.15 1.34 -2.41
C ALA A 218 -23.70 2.72 -2.79
N SER A 219 -24.50 3.34 -1.92
CA SER A 219 -25.02 4.70 -2.14
C SER A 219 -23.91 5.74 -2.11
N TRP A 220 -23.00 5.63 -1.14
CA TRP A 220 -21.89 6.56 -0.99
C TRP A 220 -20.91 6.47 -2.17
N ILE A 221 -20.56 5.25 -2.61
CA ILE A 221 -19.61 5.09 -3.73
C ILE A 221 -20.23 5.60 -5.05
N LYS A 222 -21.54 5.45 -5.23
CA LYS A 222 -22.23 6.01 -6.40
C LYS A 222 -22.06 7.53 -6.45
N GLU A 223 -22.24 8.24 -5.33
CA GLU A 223 -22.02 9.68 -5.24
C GLU A 223 -20.56 10.04 -5.56
N ARG A 224 -19.61 9.30 -4.96
CA ARG A 224 -18.17 9.52 -5.24
C ARG A 224 -17.81 9.31 -6.70
N LEU A 225 -18.35 8.27 -7.34
CA LEU A 225 -18.14 8.01 -8.78
C LEU A 225 -18.73 9.10 -9.68
N ASP A 226 -19.81 9.73 -9.27
CA ASP A 226 -20.42 10.84 -10.03
C ASP A 226 -19.60 12.15 -9.90
N GLU A 227 -18.79 12.27 -8.83
CA GLU A 227 -17.90 13.39 -8.56
C GLU A 227 -16.44 13.12 -8.98
N SER A 228 -16.08 11.86 -9.28
CA SER A 228 -14.69 11.45 -9.59
C SER A 228 -14.27 11.96 -10.96
N GLU A 229 -13.03 12.44 -11.05
CA GLU A 229 -12.44 12.94 -12.30
C GLU A 229 -11.94 11.79 -13.18
N ALA A 230 -11.47 10.68 -12.58
CA ALA A 230 -11.10 9.47 -13.28
C ALA A 230 -11.97 8.30 -12.82
N VAL A 231 -12.63 7.63 -13.76
CA VAL A 231 -13.43 6.43 -13.53
C VAL A 231 -13.08 5.41 -14.61
N LEU A 232 -12.42 4.29 -14.20
CA LEU A 232 -12.14 3.19 -15.13
C LEU A 232 -13.40 2.38 -15.38
N TYR A 233 -14.10 2.04 -14.33
CA TYR A 233 -15.39 1.35 -14.41
C TYR A 233 -16.24 1.61 -13.16
N ARG A 234 -17.53 1.21 -13.22
CA ARG A 234 -18.47 1.33 -12.10
C ARG A 234 -18.78 -0.07 -11.56
N PRO A 235 -18.25 -0.45 -10.39
CA PRO A 235 -18.54 -1.76 -9.80
C PRO A 235 -20.04 -1.97 -9.56
N SER A 236 -20.53 -3.17 -9.84
CA SER A 236 -21.93 -3.55 -9.56
C SER A 236 -22.17 -3.82 -8.08
N SER A 237 -21.15 -4.27 -7.36
CA SER A 237 -21.15 -4.49 -5.92
C SER A 237 -19.73 -4.31 -5.37
N ILE A 238 -19.65 -3.91 -4.10
CA ILE A 238 -18.39 -3.78 -3.36
C ILE A 238 -18.62 -4.38 -1.98
N ASP A 239 -17.85 -5.40 -1.63
CA ASP A 239 -17.88 -6.01 -0.31
C ASP A 239 -16.91 -5.33 0.66
N GLN A 240 -15.74 -4.91 0.14
CA GLN A 240 -14.71 -4.18 0.86
C GLN A 240 -14.12 -3.09 -0.04
N LEU A 241 -14.12 -1.85 0.46
CA LEU A 241 -13.62 -0.67 -0.24
C LEU A 241 -12.32 -0.20 0.36
N PHE A 242 -11.24 -0.21 -0.38
CA PHE A 242 -10.00 0.47 0.00
C PHE A 242 -9.99 1.91 -0.53
N THR A 243 -9.60 2.84 0.33
CA THR A 243 -9.33 4.23 -0.05
C THR A 243 -7.86 4.54 0.20
N PHE A 244 -7.12 4.84 -0.86
CA PHE A 244 -5.73 5.29 -0.77
C PHE A 244 -5.69 6.81 -0.86
N VAL A 245 -5.01 7.44 0.10
CA VAL A 245 -4.98 8.90 0.26
C VAL A 245 -3.56 9.39 0.15
N THR A 246 -3.32 10.29 -0.79
CA THR A 246 -2.03 10.99 -0.90
C THR A 246 -2.22 12.48 -1.11
N CYS A 247 -1.21 13.25 -0.72
CA CYS A 247 -1.19 14.67 -1.05
C CYS A 247 -1.00 14.83 -2.56
N SER A 248 -1.63 15.83 -3.11
CA SER A 248 -1.40 16.30 -4.46
C SER A 248 -1.38 17.83 -4.40
N TYR A 249 -0.42 18.45 -5.04
CA TYR A 249 -0.23 19.92 -5.00
C TYR A 249 -0.34 20.53 -6.40
N SER A 250 -1.00 19.80 -7.32
CA SER A 250 -1.06 20.19 -8.72
C SER A 250 -1.97 21.41 -8.98
N ARG A 251 -3.00 21.62 -8.15
CA ARG A 251 -4.03 22.65 -8.36
C ARG A 251 -4.09 23.69 -7.24
N TRP A 252 -4.04 23.26 -5.96
CA TRP A 252 -4.08 24.14 -4.79
C TRP A 252 -3.40 23.51 -3.57
N LYS A 253 -3.19 24.32 -2.54
CA LYS A 253 -2.73 23.87 -1.23
C LYS A 253 -3.82 23.02 -0.57
N ASP A 254 -3.44 22.05 0.24
CA ASP A 254 -4.36 21.14 0.96
C ASP A 254 -5.18 20.18 0.06
N GLN A 255 -4.75 20.02 -1.19
CA GLN A 255 -5.29 19.03 -2.12
C GLN A 255 -4.90 17.61 -1.69
N ARG A 256 -5.86 16.68 -1.82
CA ARG A 256 -5.64 15.23 -1.68
C ARG A 256 -6.16 14.54 -2.92
N THR A 257 -5.45 13.50 -3.34
CA THR A 257 -5.98 12.52 -4.30
C THR A 257 -6.48 11.32 -3.50
N LEU A 258 -7.75 10.99 -3.68
CA LEU A 258 -8.38 9.78 -3.18
C LEU A 258 -8.45 8.78 -4.33
N THR A 259 -7.89 7.59 -4.12
CA THR A 259 -7.97 6.49 -5.08
C THR A 259 -8.80 5.37 -4.45
N TYR A 260 -9.84 4.93 -5.16
CA TYR A 260 -10.77 3.92 -4.70
C TYR A 260 -10.50 2.57 -5.38
N GLY A 261 -10.37 1.53 -4.56
CA GLY A 261 -10.19 0.17 -5.02
C GLY A 261 -11.13 -0.79 -4.29
N MET A 262 -11.46 -1.89 -4.92
CA MET A 262 -12.21 -2.97 -4.29
C MET A 262 -11.41 -4.26 -4.28
N VAL A 263 -11.63 -5.11 -3.28
CA VAL A 263 -11.06 -6.45 -3.26
C VAL A 263 -11.75 -7.29 -4.33
N ILE A 264 -10.97 -7.80 -5.27
CA ILE A 264 -11.45 -8.73 -6.30
C ILE A 264 -11.12 -10.18 -5.94
N GLU A 265 -10.08 -10.38 -5.13
CA GLU A 265 -9.71 -11.69 -4.60
C GLU A 265 -8.99 -11.54 -3.26
N SER A 266 -9.12 -12.54 -2.39
CA SER A 266 -8.29 -12.69 -1.20
C SER A 266 -7.98 -14.16 -0.96
N ALA A 267 -6.76 -14.42 -0.44
CA ALA A 267 -6.34 -15.76 -0.06
C ALA A 267 -5.68 -15.72 1.32
N SER A 268 -5.75 -16.84 2.07
CA SER A 268 -4.97 -16.96 3.28
C SER A 268 -3.48 -17.02 2.98
N ALA A 269 -2.64 -16.45 3.85
CA ALA A 269 -1.19 -16.54 3.73
C ALA A 269 -0.72 -18.00 3.64
N GLU A 270 -1.37 -18.91 4.39
CA GLU A 270 -1.13 -20.36 4.33
C GLU A 270 -1.41 -20.94 2.92
N ALA A 271 -2.50 -20.52 2.27
CA ALA A 271 -2.80 -20.97 0.91
C ALA A 271 -1.75 -20.47 -0.09
N VAL A 272 -1.38 -19.21 -0.01
CA VAL A 272 -0.34 -18.62 -0.85
C VAL A 272 0.99 -19.33 -0.65
N GLU A 273 1.40 -19.55 0.60
CA GLU A 273 2.64 -20.26 0.93
C GLU A 273 2.60 -21.71 0.45
N TYR A 274 1.47 -22.42 0.64
CA TYR A 274 1.28 -23.79 0.19
C TYR A 274 1.52 -23.94 -1.32
N TYR A 275 1.02 -23.02 -2.14
CA TYR A 275 1.15 -23.07 -3.59
C TYR A 275 2.45 -22.46 -4.12
N SER A 276 3.15 -21.67 -3.33
CA SER A 276 4.42 -21.01 -3.70
C SER A 276 5.66 -21.69 -3.14
N ALA A 277 5.53 -22.69 -2.27
CA ALA A 277 6.67 -23.43 -1.74
C ALA A 277 7.20 -24.44 -2.77
N ASP A 278 8.52 -24.57 -2.90
CA ASP A 278 9.15 -25.67 -3.59
C ASP A 278 8.68 -27.02 -3.01
N GLU A 279 8.51 -28.06 -3.84
CA GLU A 279 8.26 -29.40 -3.31
C GLU A 279 9.33 -29.75 -2.28
N PRO A 280 8.94 -30.25 -1.08
CA PRO A 280 9.94 -30.86 -0.22
C PRO A 280 10.61 -31.96 -1.01
N ALA A 281 11.94 -31.93 -1.08
CA ALA A 281 12.73 -32.98 -1.70
C ALA A 281 12.15 -34.33 -1.20
N SER A 282 11.71 -35.18 -2.16
CA SER A 282 11.20 -36.51 -1.88
C SER A 282 12.15 -37.18 -0.89
N VAL A 283 11.68 -37.44 0.32
CA VAL A 283 12.41 -38.27 1.27
C VAL A 283 12.26 -39.72 0.75
N ASP A 284 13.30 -40.16 0.06
CA ASP A 284 13.50 -41.59 -0.26
C ASP A 284 13.68 -42.46 0.99
#